data_4b612ee43fd07b03e9578cd6ae368a71
#
_entry.id   4b612ee43fd07b03e9578cd6ae368a71
#
_cell.length_a   1.000
_cell.length_b   1.000
_cell.length_c   1.000
_cell.angle_alpha   90.00
_cell.angle_beta   90.00
_cell.angle_gamma   90.00
#
_symmetry.space_group_name_H-M   'P 1'
#
loop_
_entity.id
_entity.type
_entity.pdbx_description
1 polymer ?
#
loop_
_entity_poly.entity_id
_entity_poly.type
_entity_poly.pdbx_seq_one_letter_code
_entity_poly.pdbx_strand_id
1 'polypeptide(L)'
;MISNLIFRPVSLNDLDQIYDLSKFTQTGMTSLPINKSLLKDKILLSEKSFSKKVDSVSDEYYLFVLEDITLNKVIGVSAILASVGIGQPFLTFDIKTVKTASKQLDLNSSYDIFSLKKQYNGPSELLTLFLHPDYRKSGIGRFLSLVRFLFIKQHQLRFKQSIIAEIRGDIDANGCSLFYDVLIKPYLKMSFYK
;
A
#
# COMPACT_ATOMS: atom_id res chain seq x y z
N MET A 1 -17.43 -18.74 9.68
CA MET A 1 -16.42 -19.68 10.21
C MET A 1 -15.14 -19.47 9.42
N ILE A 2 -14.00 -19.30 10.10
CA ILE A 2 -12.68 -19.00 9.46
C ILE A 2 -12.04 -20.29 8.91
N SER A 3 -12.61 -21.46 9.23
CA SER A 3 -12.03 -22.77 8.93
C SER A 3 -11.88 -23.10 7.43
N ASN A 4 -12.55 -22.36 6.56
CA ASN A 4 -12.54 -22.63 5.12
C ASN A 4 -11.79 -21.55 4.33
N LEU A 5 -10.97 -20.74 5.00
CA LEU A 5 -10.18 -19.69 4.37
C LEU A 5 -8.71 -20.11 4.31
N ILE A 6 -8.11 -19.97 3.14
CA ILE A 6 -6.67 -20.18 2.93
C ILE A 6 -6.01 -18.86 2.52
N PHE A 7 -4.96 -18.50 3.24
CA PHE A 7 -4.03 -17.44 2.83
C PHE A 7 -2.85 -18.07 2.12
N ARG A 8 -2.65 -17.72 0.85
CA ARG A 8 -1.61 -18.29 0.01
C ARG A 8 -0.99 -17.26 -0.93
N PRO A 9 0.21 -17.54 -1.47
CA PRO A 9 0.73 -16.77 -2.60
C PRO A 9 -0.27 -16.72 -3.76
N VAL A 10 -0.25 -15.60 -4.48
CA VAL A 10 -1.01 -15.42 -5.70
C VAL A 10 -0.48 -16.32 -6.81
N SER A 11 -1.34 -16.71 -7.72
CA SER A 11 -0.94 -17.32 -9.00
C SER A 11 -1.62 -16.62 -10.17
N LEU A 12 -1.09 -16.83 -11.38
CA LEU A 12 -1.68 -16.25 -12.60
C LEU A 12 -3.13 -16.70 -12.83
N ASN A 13 -3.52 -17.85 -12.29
CA ASN A 13 -4.90 -18.36 -12.34
C ASN A 13 -5.88 -17.49 -11.54
N ASP A 14 -5.39 -16.68 -10.60
CA ASP A 14 -6.22 -15.78 -9.80
C ASP A 14 -6.55 -14.46 -10.50
N LEU A 15 -5.96 -14.19 -11.68
CA LEU A 15 -6.03 -12.90 -12.36
C LEU A 15 -7.45 -12.39 -12.54
N ASP A 16 -8.36 -13.24 -13.01
CA ASP A 16 -9.73 -12.85 -13.29
C ASP A 16 -10.48 -12.51 -12.00
N GLN A 17 -10.31 -13.32 -10.97
CA GLN A 17 -10.94 -13.09 -9.68
C GLN A 17 -10.38 -11.84 -8.97
N ILE A 18 -9.07 -11.57 -9.08
CA ILE A 18 -8.46 -10.35 -8.55
C ILE A 18 -8.94 -9.12 -9.32
N TYR A 19 -9.08 -9.22 -10.64
CA TYR A 19 -9.64 -8.14 -11.45
C TYR A 19 -11.09 -7.83 -11.05
N ASP A 20 -11.92 -8.86 -10.84
CA ASP A 20 -13.28 -8.65 -10.35
C ASP A 20 -13.30 -8.06 -8.93
N LEU A 21 -12.41 -8.52 -8.05
CA LEU A 21 -12.26 -7.97 -6.71
C LEU A 21 -11.82 -6.50 -6.75
N SER A 22 -10.96 -6.11 -7.71
CA SER A 22 -10.49 -4.73 -7.86
C SER A 22 -11.60 -3.73 -8.20
N LYS A 23 -12.70 -4.18 -8.84
CA LYS A 23 -13.86 -3.32 -9.14
C LYS A 23 -14.59 -2.81 -7.89
N PHE A 24 -14.42 -3.48 -6.75
CA PHE A 24 -14.96 -3.04 -5.46
C PHE A 24 -14.06 -2.03 -4.74
N THR A 25 -12.88 -1.73 -5.28
CA THR A 25 -12.01 -0.71 -4.68
C THR A 25 -12.56 0.68 -5.00
N GLN A 26 -12.49 1.56 -4.01
CA GLN A 26 -12.77 2.96 -4.24
C GLN A 26 -11.63 3.61 -5.05
N THR A 27 -11.92 4.76 -5.65
CA THR A 27 -10.94 5.59 -6.35
C THR A 27 -9.68 5.81 -5.49
N GLY A 28 -8.49 5.64 -6.12
CA GLY A 28 -7.21 5.93 -5.46
C GLY A 28 -6.47 4.73 -4.85
N MET A 29 -6.98 3.50 -4.94
CA MET A 29 -6.20 2.32 -4.55
C MET A 29 -5.25 1.90 -5.69
N THR A 30 -4.17 2.65 -5.88
CA THR A 30 -3.21 2.46 -6.97
C THR A 30 -2.47 1.12 -6.91
N SER A 31 -2.36 0.53 -5.72
CA SER A 31 -1.72 -0.78 -5.53
C SER A 31 -2.58 -1.94 -6.04
N LEU A 32 -3.90 -1.76 -6.20
CA LEU A 32 -4.84 -2.74 -6.79
C LEU A 32 -5.64 -2.08 -7.92
N PRO A 33 -5.01 -1.82 -9.09
CA PRO A 33 -5.63 -1.08 -10.18
C PRO A 33 -6.74 -1.88 -10.87
N ILE A 34 -7.79 -1.19 -11.34
CA ILE A 34 -8.84 -1.77 -12.20
C ILE A 34 -8.29 -1.85 -13.64
N ASN A 35 -7.21 -2.61 -13.79
CA ASN A 35 -6.54 -2.82 -15.08
C ASN A 35 -5.93 -4.23 -15.12
N LYS A 36 -6.46 -5.08 -15.98
CA LYS A 36 -6.08 -6.50 -16.05
C LYS A 36 -4.62 -6.72 -16.47
N SER A 37 -4.09 -5.87 -17.36
CA SER A 37 -2.67 -5.96 -17.76
C SER A 37 -1.74 -5.61 -16.60
N LEU A 38 -1.99 -4.51 -15.89
CA LEU A 38 -1.18 -4.12 -14.73
C LEU A 38 -1.27 -5.14 -13.59
N LEU A 39 -2.45 -5.74 -13.38
CA LEU A 39 -2.61 -6.82 -12.39
C LEU A 39 -1.81 -8.06 -12.80
N LYS A 40 -1.84 -8.44 -14.08
CA LYS A 40 -1.03 -9.54 -14.60
C LYS A 40 0.45 -9.33 -14.34
N ASP A 41 0.98 -8.14 -14.62
CA ASP A 41 2.39 -7.81 -14.41
C ASP A 41 2.76 -7.91 -12.91
N LYS A 42 1.89 -7.42 -12.02
CA LYS A 42 2.07 -7.55 -10.57
C LYS A 42 2.06 -9.01 -10.10
N ILE A 43 1.19 -9.85 -10.65
CA ILE A 43 1.12 -11.28 -10.32
C ILE A 43 2.41 -11.98 -10.77
N LEU A 44 2.84 -11.76 -12.00
CA LEU A 44 4.08 -12.34 -12.53
C LEU A 44 5.31 -11.91 -11.73
N LEU A 45 5.38 -10.63 -11.35
CA LEU A 45 6.43 -10.13 -10.46
C LEU A 45 6.40 -10.85 -9.11
N SER A 46 5.21 -11.07 -8.57
CA SER A 46 5.04 -11.77 -7.30
C SER A 46 5.46 -13.24 -7.40
N GLU A 47 5.03 -13.98 -8.41
CA GLU A 47 5.44 -15.37 -8.63
C GLU A 47 6.97 -15.48 -8.74
N LYS A 48 7.59 -14.57 -9.51
CA LYS A 48 9.05 -14.48 -9.60
C LYS A 48 9.71 -14.20 -8.25
N SER A 49 9.13 -13.31 -7.45
CA SER A 49 9.66 -12.96 -6.12
C SER A 49 9.58 -14.12 -5.14
N PHE A 50 8.50 -14.91 -5.16
CA PHE A 50 8.37 -16.10 -4.34
C PHE A 50 9.38 -17.20 -4.71
N SER A 51 9.62 -17.40 -6.00
CA SER A 51 10.53 -18.44 -6.50
C SER A 51 12.02 -18.08 -6.40
N LYS A 52 12.33 -16.78 -6.26
CA LYS A 52 13.71 -16.26 -6.21
C LYS A 52 14.40 -16.65 -4.91
N LYS A 53 15.65 -17.13 -5.00
CA LYS A 53 16.57 -17.14 -3.86
C LYS A 53 17.01 -15.70 -3.59
N VAL A 54 16.74 -15.20 -2.40
CA VAL A 54 17.06 -13.82 -2.01
C VAL A 54 18.30 -13.83 -1.13
N ASP A 55 19.36 -13.23 -1.63
CA ASP A 55 20.62 -13.02 -0.89
C ASP A 55 20.69 -11.61 -0.29
N SER A 56 19.96 -10.66 -0.88
CA SER A 56 19.81 -9.29 -0.36
C SER A 56 18.44 -8.73 -0.74
N VAL A 57 17.90 -7.91 0.15
CA VAL A 57 16.58 -7.26 -0.04
C VAL A 57 16.63 -6.26 -1.19
N SER A 58 15.71 -6.37 -2.15
CA SER A 58 15.59 -5.51 -3.31
C SER A 58 14.13 -5.14 -3.58
N ASP A 59 13.69 -5.25 -4.83
CA ASP A 59 12.37 -4.87 -5.33
C ASP A 59 11.34 -6.02 -5.33
N GLU A 60 11.60 -7.08 -4.55
CA GLU A 60 10.68 -8.20 -4.48
C GLU A 60 9.30 -7.77 -3.99
N TYR A 61 8.28 -8.25 -4.67
CA TYR A 61 6.87 -7.95 -4.39
C TYR A 61 6.12 -9.25 -4.10
N TYR A 62 5.58 -9.38 -2.91
CA TYR A 62 4.88 -10.58 -2.44
C TYR A 62 3.38 -10.31 -2.35
N LEU A 63 2.62 -10.73 -3.34
CA LEU A 63 1.16 -10.64 -3.36
C LEU A 63 0.55 -11.96 -2.88
N PHE A 64 -0.38 -11.85 -1.97
CA PHE A 64 -1.13 -12.97 -1.40
C PHE A 64 -2.61 -12.80 -1.70
N VAL A 65 -3.29 -13.92 -1.78
CA VAL A 65 -4.75 -14.01 -1.84
C VAL A 65 -5.29 -14.68 -0.58
N LEU A 66 -6.47 -14.25 -0.19
CA LEU A 66 -7.31 -14.96 0.77
C LEU A 66 -8.43 -15.63 -0.03
N GLU A 67 -8.46 -16.95 0.00
CA GLU A 67 -9.39 -17.77 -0.74
C GLU A 67 -10.40 -18.42 0.19
N ASP A 68 -11.68 -18.36 -0.15
CA ASP A 68 -12.73 -19.23 0.41
C ASP A 68 -12.75 -20.52 -0.42
N ILE A 69 -12.20 -21.60 0.16
CA ILE A 69 -12.08 -22.89 -0.53
C ILE A 69 -13.41 -23.58 -0.77
N THR A 70 -14.46 -23.23 -0.01
CA THR A 70 -15.78 -23.79 -0.20
C THR A 70 -16.41 -23.28 -1.50
N LEU A 71 -16.13 -22.02 -1.84
CA LEU A 71 -16.66 -21.35 -3.01
C LEU A 71 -15.63 -21.26 -4.15
N ASN A 72 -14.40 -21.72 -3.94
CA ASN A 72 -13.27 -21.53 -4.86
C ASN A 72 -13.16 -20.07 -5.30
N LYS A 73 -13.20 -19.15 -4.32
CA LYS A 73 -13.31 -17.71 -4.56
C LYS A 73 -12.24 -16.92 -3.82
N VAL A 74 -11.51 -16.08 -4.55
CA VAL A 74 -10.63 -15.07 -3.96
C VAL A 74 -11.49 -13.96 -3.35
N ILE A 75 -11.43 -13.82 -2.03
CA ILE A 75 -12.23 -12.87 -1.26
C ILE A 75 -11.41 -11.68 -0.73
N GLY A 76 -10.09 -11.77 -0.80
CA GLY A 76 -9.22 -10.69 -0.35
C GLY A 76 -7.82 -10.82 -0.89
N VAL A 77 -7.10 -9.71 -0.86
CA VAL A 77 -5.69 -9.61 -1.27
C VAL A 77 -4.91 -8.80 -0.26
N SER A 78 -3.62 -9.10 -0.10
CA SER A 78 -2.68 -8.26 0.62
C SER A 78 -1.28 -8.46 0.08
N ALA A 79 -0.42 -7.44 0.17
CA ALA A 79 0.93 -7.54 -0.36
C ALA A 79 1.99 -6.97 0.59
N ILE A 80 3.24 -7.34 0.30
CA ILE A 80 4.44 -6.81 0.94
C ILE A 80 5.43 -6.46 -0.17
N LEU A 81 5.93 -5.23 -0.16
CA LEU A 81 7.10 -4.82 -0.95
C LEU A 81 8.34 -4.95 -0.06
N ALA A 82 9.37 -5.62 -0.56
CA ALA A 82 10.56 -5.92 0.21
C ALA A 82 11.34 -4.65 0.63
N SER A 83 11.40 -3.65 -0.25
CA SER A 83 12.01 -2.34 0.06
C SER A 83 11.42 -1.26 -0.84
N VAL A 84 10.99 -0.14 -0.26
CA VAL A 84 10.64 1.06 -1.04
C VAL A 84 11.89 1.77 -1.57
N GLY A 85 11.76 2.54 -2.63
CA GLY A 85 12.85 3.36 -3.15
C GLY A 85 13.93 2.58 -3.90
N ILE A 86 13.62 1.45 -4.50
CA ILE A 86 14.51 0.73 -5.41
C ILE A 86 14.28 1.24 -6.84
N GLY A 87 15.36 1.67 -7.49
CA GLY A 87 15.32 2.25 -8.84
C GLY A 87 14.81 3.69 -8.89
N GLN A 88 13.69 3.97 -8.27
CA GLN A 88 13.11 5.33 -8.13
C GLN A 88 13.02 5.70 -6.64
N PRO A 89 13.23 6.97 -6.29
CA PRO A 89 13.14 7.37 -4.88
C PRO A 89 11.71 7.26 -4.37
N PHE A 90 11.56 6.76 -3.15
CA PHE A 90 10.33 6.89 -2.39
C PHE A 90 10.23 8.32 -1.85
N LEU A 91 9.16 9.01 -2.20
CA LEU A 91 8.97 10.43 -1.87
C LEU A 91 8.12 10.55 -0.60
N THR A 92 8.66 11.24 0.39
CA THR A 92 7.98 11.56 1.64
C THR A 92 8.16 13.02 1.99
N PHE A 93 7.43 13.51 2.99
CA PHE A 93 7.64 14.84 3.54
C PHE A 93 7.99 14.72 5.03
N ASP A 94 9.10 15.35 5.42
CA ASP A 94 9.35 15.62 6.83
C ASP A 94 8.54 16.84 7.25
N ILE A 95 7.79 16.73 8.35
CA ILE A 95 7.03 17.83 8.94
C ILE A 95 7.85 18.42 10.08
N LYS A 96 8.15 19.72 10.00
CA LYS A 96 8.91 20.44 11.01
C LYS A 96 8.12 21.64 11.49
N THR A 97 7.81 21.69 12.78
CA THR A 97 7.21 22.86 13.38
C THR A 97 8.26 23.95 13.61
N VAL A 98 8.07 25.11 13.00
CA VAL A 98 8.89 26.30 13.20
C VAL A 98 8.15 27.25 14.11
N LYS A 99 8.81 27.67 15.18
CA LYS A 99 8.31 28.67 16.12
C LYS A 99 9.07 29.97 15.90
N THR A 100 8.35 31.04 15.64
CA THR A 100 8.89 32.38 15.50
C THR A 100 8.35 33.27 16.62
N ALA A 101 9.21 34.03 17.27
CA ALA A 101 8.81 34.98 18.29
C ALA A 101 9.44 36.34 18.02
N SER A 102 8.67 37.42 18.11
CA SER A 102 9.14 38.79 18.05
C SER A 102 8.72 39.51 19.33
N LYS A 103 9.70 39.83 20.17
CA LYS A 103 9.47 40.62 21.41
C LYS A 103 9.01 42.05 21.12
N GLN A 104 9.40 42.62 19.98
CA GLN A 104 9.07 44.00 19.60
C GLN A 104 7.61 44.11 19.13
N LEU A 105 7.05 43.05 18.57
CA LEU A 105 5.69 43.01 18.03
C LEU A 105 4.74 42.22 18.92
N ASP A 106 5.23 41.69 20.05
CA ASP A 106 4.48 40.76 20.92
C ASP A 106 3.79 39.62 20.15
N LEU A 107 4.49 39.10 19.13
CA LEU A 107 3.98 38.05 18.25
C LEU A 107 4.70 36.74 18.54
N ASN A 108 3.91 35.70 18.82
CA ASN A 108 4.34 34.32 18.84
C ASN A 108 3.58 33.57 17.73
N SER A 109 4.29 33.01 16.80
CA SER A 109 3.72 32.23 15.68
C SER A 109 4.33 30.84 15.62
N SER A 110 3.52 29.87 15.27
CA SER A 110 3.97 28.49 15.03
C SER A 110 3.33 27.97 13.76
N TYR A 111 4.15 27.42 12.85
CA TYR A 111 3.68 26.84 11.61
C TYR A 111 4.51 25.63 11.23
N ASP A 112 3.91 24.71 10.47
CA ASP A 112 4.58 23.51 10.00
C ASP A 112 5.13 23.70 8.59
N ILE A 113 6.35 23.24 8.39
CA ILE A 113 7.02 23.22 7.09
C ILE A 113 7.07 21.78 6.60
N PHE A 114 6.63 21.55 5.37
CA PHE A 114 6.77 20.30 4.64
C PHE A 114 8.06 20.33 3.82
N SER A 115 9.03 19.49 4.16
CA SER A 115 10.28 19.34 3.41
C SER A 115 10.28 18.03 2.65
N LEU A 116 10.36 18.08 1.32
CA LEU A 116 10.42 16.88 0.47
C LEU A 116 11.68 16.07 0.78
N LYS A 117 11.49 14.78 1.03
CA LYS A 117 12.56 13.82 1.26
C LYS A 117 12.52 12.73 0.21
N LYS A 118 13.66 12.43 -0.38
CA LYS A 118 13.87 11.32 -1.32
C LYS A 118 14.57 10.19 -0.57
N GLN A 119 13.88 9.06 -0.44
CA GLN A 119 14.43 7.90 0.25
C GLN A 119 14.72 6.78 -0.75
N TYR A 120 15.93 6.23 -0.68
CA TYR A 120 16.38 5.06 -1.44
C TYR A 120 16.65 3.90 -0.49
N ASN A 121 16.44 2.67 -0.96
CA ASN A 121 16.64 1.45 -0.16
C ASN A 121 15.97 1.54 1.22
N GLY A 122 14.75 2.06 1.21
CA GLY A 122 13.99 2.34 2.41
C GLY A 122 13.40 1.08 3.09
N PRO A 123 12.44 1.26 4.01
CA PRO A 123 11.80 0.16 4.73
C PRO A 123 11.03 -0.78 3.80
N SER A 124 10.65 -1.94 4.32
CA SER A 124 9.62 -2.78 3.69
C SER A 124 8.25 -2.12 3.83
N GLU A 125 7.36 -2.36 2.88
CA GLU A 125 6.02 -1.75 2.90
C GLU A 125 4.93 -2.81 2.89
N LEU A 126 3.93 -2.62 3.77
CA LEU A 126 2.68 -3.37 3.75
C LEU A 126 1.66 -2.63 2.90
N LEU A 127 1.27 -3.21 1.78
CA LEU A 127 0.38 -2.57 0.81
C LEU A 127 -0.73 -3.51 0.33
N THR A 128 -1.58 -3.03 -0.57
CA THR A 128 -2.62 -3.83 -1.28
C THR A 128 -3.53 -4.61 -0.32
N LEU A 129 -3.92 -4.04 0.81
CA LEU A 129 -4.84 -4.69 1.72
C LEU A 129 -6.29 -4.42 1.28
N PHE A 130 -6.94 -5.42 0.73
CA PHE A 130 -8.35 -5.32 0.34
C PHE A 130 -9.11 -6.62 0.65
N LEU A 131 -10.32 -6.47 1.19
CA LEU A 131 -11.24 -7.56 1.48
C LEU A 131 -12.60 -7.26 0.83
N HIS A 132 -13.17 -8.25 0.17
CA HIS A 132 -14.50 -8.14 -0.44
C HIS A 132 -15.53 -7.65 0.59
N PRO A 133 -16.42 -6.70 0.24
CA PRO A 133 -17.35 -6.09 1.20
C PRO A 133 -18.17 -7.11 2.02
N ASP A 134 -18.65 -8.16 1.40
CA ASP A 134 -19.50 -9.19 2.07
C ASP A 134 -18.74 -9.97 3.16
N TYR A 135 -17.41 -9.95 3.12
CA TYR A 135 -16.52 -10.65 4.08
C TYR A 135 -15.94 -9.72 5.16
N ARG A 136 -16.32 -8.44 5.18
CA ARG A 136 -15.84 -7.44 6.16
C ARG A 136 -16.50 -7.60 7.53
N LYS A 137 -16.39 -8.79 8.08
CA LYS A 137 -16.95 -9.15 9.40
C LYS A 137 -16.06 -10.18 10.10
N SER A 138 -16.31 -10.41 11.37
CA SER A 138 -15.74 -11.55 12.13
C SER A 138 -14.21 -11.61 12.16
N GLY A 139 -13.48 -10.48 12.10
CA GLY A 139 -12.03 -10.44 12.23
C GLY A 139 -11.23 -10.85 10.99
N ILE A 140 -11.89 -11.18 9.86
CA ILE A 140 -11.21 -11.62 8.62
C ILE A 140 -10.25 -10.54 8.10
N GLY A 141 -10.65 -9.27 8.09
CA GLY A 141 -9.78 -8.17 7.68
C GLY A 141 -8.55 -8.04 8.57
N ARG A 142 -8.71 -8.21 9.88
CA ARG A 142 -7.59 -8.23 10.83
C ARG A 142 -6.65 -9.40 10.57
N PHE A 143 -7.21 -10.59 10.32
CA PHE A 143 -6.42 -11.76 9.94
C PHE A 143 -5.60 -11.49 8.67
N LEU A 144 -6.26 -11.03 7.59
CA LEU A 144 -5.61 -10.70 6.32
C LEU A 144 -4.49 -9.66 6.47
N SER A 145 -4.66 -8.71 7.38
CA SER A 145 -3.63 -7.72 7.69
C SER A 145 -2.45 -8.33 8.46
N LEU A 146 -2.73 -9.10 9.52
CA LEU A 146 -1.71 -9.56 10.46
C LEU A 146 -0.92 -10.78 9.96
N VAL A 147 -1.51 -11.64 9.14
CA VAL A 147 -0.85 -12.85 8.64
C VAL A 147 0.43 -12.54 7.86
N ARG A 148 0.55 -11.36 7.26
CA ARG A 148 1.77 -10.89 6.59
C ARG A 148 2.98 -10.83 7.52
N PHE A 149 2.77 -10.49 8.79
CA PHE A 149 3.86 -10.46 9.77
C PHE A 149 4.40 -11.86 10.09
N LEU A 150 3.55 -12.90 10.00
CA LEU A 150 4.02 -14.29 10.12
C LEU A 150 4.95 -14.64 8.96
N PHE A 151 4.59 -14.25 7.73
CA PHE A 151 5.43 -14.45 6.56
C PHE A 151 6.77 -13.70 6.69
N ILE A 152 6.74 -12.43 7.11
CA ILE A 152 7.95 -11.63 7.35
C ILE A 152 8.83 -12.31 8.41
N LYS A 153 8.23 -12.77 9.51
CA LYS A 153 8.97 -13.45 10.59
C LYS A 153 9.63 -14.74 10.11
N GLN A 154 8.95 -15.50 9.26
CA GLN A 154 9.47 -16.75 8.71
C GLN A 154 10.58 -16.52 7.67
N HIS A 155 10.54 -15.37 6.97
CA HIS A 155 11.44 -15.05 5.86
C HIS A 155 12.19 -13.73 6.09
N GLN A 156 12.76 -13.54 7.28
CA GLN A 156 13.37 -12.25 7.70
C GLN A 156 14.43 -11.72 6.73
N LEU A 157 15.19 -12.58 6.07
CA LEU A 157 16.22 -12.19 5.11
C LEU A 157 15.66 -11.52 3.84
N ARG A 158 14.36 -11.63 3.59
CA ARG A 158 13.67 -11.02 2.45
C ARG A 158 13.19 -9.59 2.72
N PHE A 159 13.33 -9.10 3.96
CA PHE A 159 12.72 -7.83 4.38
C PHE A 159 13.69 -6.96 5.16
N LYS A 160 13.41 -5.66 5.15
CA LYS A 160 14.11 -4.69 5.99
C LYS A 160 13.68 -4.82 7.44
N GLN A 161 14.51 -4.32 8.37
CA GLN A 161 14.17 -4.32 9.80
C GLN A 161 13.00 -3.39 10.15
N SER A 162 12.82 -2.31 9.38
CA SER A 162 11.70 -1.39 9.53
C SER A 162 10.64 -1.65 8.48
N ILE A 163 9.39 -1.50 8.89
CA ILE A 163 8.21 -1.74 8.06
C ILE A 163 7.33 -0.50 8.13
N ILE A 164 6.81 -0.08 6.99
CA ILE A 164 5.83 1.00 6.88
C ILE A 164 4.53 0.48 6.28
N ALA A 165 3.46 1.24 6.48
CA ALA A 165 2.21 1.10 5.75
C ALA A 165 1.74 2.50 5.41
N GLU A 166 1.45 2.75 4.14
CA GLU A 166 0.84 4.01 3.72
C GLU A 166 -0.67 3.94 3.95
N ILE A 167 -1.18 4.92 4.68
CA ILE A 167 -2.61 5.10 4.87
C ILE A 167 -3.03 6.25 3.94
N ARG A 168 -3.98 5.94 3.05
CA ARG A 168 -4.49 6.93 2.13
C ARG A 168 -5.12 8.10 2.88
N GLY A 169 -4.80 9.32 2.44
CA GLY A 169 -5.42 10.54 2.93
C GLY A 169 -6.92 10.60 2.59
N ASP A 170 -7.60 11.54 3.21
CA ASP A 170 -9.04 11.75 3.02
C ASP A 170 -9.33 12.21 1.58
N ILE A 171 -10.33 11.57 0.98
CA ILE A 171 -10.87 11.91 -0.34
C ILE A 171 -12.37 11.96 -0.20
N ASP A 172 -12.98 13.08 -0.55
CA ASP A 172 -14.42 13.29 -0.45
C ASP A 172 -15.24 12.42 -1.44
N ALA A 173 -16.57 12.47 -1.33
CA ALA A 173 -17.47 11.73 -2.19
C ALA A 173 -17.36 12.10 -3.68
N ASN A 174 -16.83 13.28 -4.01
CA ASN A 174 -16.58 13.75 -5.37
C ASN A 174 -15.20 13.37 -5.89
N GLY A 175 -14.41 12.67 -5.07
CA GLY A 175 -13.06 12.29 -5.42
C GLY A 175 -12.01 13.39 -5.22
N CYS A 176 -12.33 14.48 -4.51
CA CYS A 176 -11.43 15.59 -4.26
C CYS A 176 -10.58 15.32 -3.01
N SER A 177 -9.30 15.66 -3.08
CA SER A 177 -8.38 15.64 -1.94
C SER A 177 -8.10 17.08 -1.50
N LEU A 178 -8.53 17.45 -0.30
CA LEU A 178 -8.27 18.78 0.25
C LEU A 178 -6.77 19.09 0.28
N PHE A 179 -5.94 18.12 0.66
CA PHE A 179 -4.49 18.28 0.65
C PHE A 179 -3.97 18.63 -0.76
N TYR A 180 -4.43 17.90 -1.78
CA TYR A 180 -4.04 18.16 -3.16
C TYR A 180 -4.53 19.52 -3.64
N ASP A 181 -5.80 19.84 -3.40
CA ASP A 181 -6.41 21.07 -3.90
C ASP A 181 -5.78 22.32 -3.30
N VAL A 182 -5.37 22.27 -2.02
CA VAL A 182 -4.79 23.43 -1.31
C VAL A 182 -3.27 23.52 -1.53
N LEU A 183 -2.54 22.42 -1.47
CA LEU A 183 -1.06 22.45 -1.46
C LEU A 183 -0.42 22.17 -2.82
N ILE A 184 -1.05 21.38 -3.68
CA ILE A 184 -0.39 20.89 -4.90
C ILE A 184 -0.97 21.54 -6.16
N LYS A 185 -2.29 21.58 -6.29
CA LYS A 185 -3.00 22.08 -7.47
C LYS A 185 -2.68 23.53 -7.87
N PRO A 186 -2.47 24.47 -6.91
CA PRO A 186 -2.07 25.83 -7.26
C PRO A 186 -0.76 25.92 -8.07
N TYR A 187 0.14 24.95 -7.85
CA TYR A 187 1.46 24.90 -8.51
C TYR A 187 1.42 24.07 -9.79
N LEU A 188 0.78 22.89 -9.77
CA LEU A 188 0.78 21.97 -10.90
C LEU A 188 -0.30 22.29 -11.94
N LYS A 189 -1.38 22.99 -11.56
CA LYS A 189 -2.52 23.32 -12.43
C LYS A 189 -3.14 22.08 -13.13
N MET A 190 -3.06 20.93 -12.46
CA MET A 190 -3.58 19.65 -12.94
C MET A 190 -4.71 19.19 -12.04
N SER A 191 -5.56 18.26 -12.52
CA SER A 191 -6.51 17.56 -11.64
C SER A 191 -5.82 16.42 -10.88
N PHE A 192 -6.37 16.05 -9.72
CA PHE A 192 -5.84 14.96 -8.89
C PHE A 192 -5.76 13.60 -9.62
N TYR A 193 -6.58 13.39 -10.64
CA TYR A 193 -6.67 12.15 -11.41
C TYR A 193 -5.96 12.18 -12.77
N LYS A 194 -5.21 13.20 -13.05
CA LYS A 194 -4.34 13.29 -14.23
C LYS A 194 -2.91 13.09 -13.82
#